data_8927c0c2d0d5a4dfdb7b64ec581e40c4
#
_entry.id   8927c0c2d0d5a4dfdb7b64ec581e40c4
#
_cell.length_a   1.000
_cell.length_b   1.000
_cell.length_c   1.000
_cell.angle_alpha   90.00
_cell.angle_beta   90.00
_cell.angle_gamma   90.00
#
_symmetry.space_group_name_H-M   'P 1'
#
loop_
_entity.id
_entity.type
_entity.pdbx_description
1 polymer ?
#
loop_
_entity_poly.entity_id
_entity_poly.type
_entity_poly.pdbx_seq_one_letter_code
_entity_poly.pdbx_strand_id
1 'polypeptide(L)'
;MGGRLITMVALEHPDLLRSLTVLEPPLHDLLDDLPEAQAVRDDWRRGFEALRAKAQAGDAIGATRLFYELVNNQGLGALDAQPEPLRQMVLDNVRTVPLALSARPPAFSRAILNGVKAPTLVVGGAQSPPSLASINDVIAQSIAGSRLVVIPKAAHLMSYQNPSAFNEALLSFLALQ
;
A
#
# COMPACT_ATOMS: atom_id res chain seq x y z
N MET A 1 5.39 -2.16 2.01
CA MET A 1 6.00 -3.47 2.43
C MET A 1 5.37 -4.00 3.71
N GLY A 2 5.25 -3.21 4.79
CA GLY A 2 4.71 -3.66 6.08
C GLY A 2 3.33 -4.33 6.00
N GLY A 3 2.40 -3.79 5.22
CA GLY A 3 1.08 -4.40 5.02
C GLY A 3 1.13 -5.82 4.47
N ARG A 4 2.08 -6.11 3.56
CA ARG A 4 2.28 -7.49 3.05
C ARG A 4 2.79 -8.42 4.15
N LEU A 5 3.76 -7.98 4.94
CA LEU A 5 4.33 -8.78 6.03
C LEU A 5 3.30 -9.10 7.11
N ILE A 6 2.52 -8.11 7.56
CA ILE A 6 1.51 -8.35 8.60
C ILE A 6 0.37 -9.24 8.10
N THR A 7 0.04 -9.19 6.81
CA THR A 7 -0.93 -10.13 6.20
C THR A 7 -0.39 -11.56 6.23
N MET A 8 0.91 -11.78 6.00
CA MET A 8 1.54 -13.10 6.15
C MET A 8 1.46 -13.58 7.60
N VAL A 9 1.78 -12.71 8.56
CA VAL A 9 1.66 -13.04 10.00
C VAL A 9 0.22 -13.40 10.36
N ALA A 10 -0.78 -12.71 9.81
CA ALA A 10 -2.18 -13.01 10.05
C ALA A 10 -2.62 -14.40 9.53
N LEU A 11 -1.96 -14.89 8.49
CA LEU A 11 -2.20 -16.21 7.92
C LEU A 11 -1.47 -17.31 8.68
N GLU A 12 -0.20 -17.09 9.03
CA GLU A 12 0.68 -18.10 9.63
C GLU A 12 0.51 -18.19 11.15
N HIS A 13 0.15 -17.07 11.79
CA HIS A 13 0.05 -16.93 13.25
C HIS A 13 -1.22 -16.18 13.66
N PRO A 14 -2.42 -16.69 13.32
CA PRO A 14 -3.68 -15.99 13.59
C PRO A 14 -3.90 -15.69 15.08
N ASP A 15 -3.39 -16.53 15.97
CA ASP A 15 -3.53 -16.39 17.43
C ASP A 15 -2.76 -15.19 18.01
N LEU A 16 -1.83 -14.61 17.25
CA LEU A 16 -1.09 -13.42 17.67
C LEU A 16 -1.86 -12.12 17.42
N LEU A 17 -2.93 -12.15 16.62
CA LEU A 17 -3.65 -10.95 16.22
C LEU A 17 -5.05 -10.88 16.83
N ARG A 18 -5.36 -9.78 17.50
CA ARG A 18 -6.74 -9.44 17.88
C ARG A 18 -7.51 -8.83 16.71
N SER A 19 -6.81 -8.08 15.87
CA SER A 19 -7.34 -7.49 14.64
C SER A 19 -6.21 -7.15 13.68
N LEU A 20 -6.54 -6.92 12.42
CA LEU A 20 -5.62 -6.53 11.35
C LEU A 20 -6.07 -5.21 10.73
N THR A 21 -5.16 -4.24 10.64
CA THR A 21 -5.39 -3.03 9.83
C THR A 21 -4.32 -2.93 8.76
N VAL A 22 -4.74 -2.86 7.51
CA VAL A 22 -3.83 -2.71 6.35
C VAL A 22 -4.13 -1.45 5.57
N LEU A 23 -3.08 -0.69 5.28
CA LEU A 23 -3.14 0.54 4.51
C LEU A 23 -2.48 0.30 3.16
N GLU A 24 -3.29 0.10 2.14
CA GLU A 24 -2.85 -0.12 0.74
C GLU A 24 -1.64 -1.06 0.64
N PRO A 25 -1.77 -2.30 1.11
CA PRO A 25 -0.68 -3.26 1.07
C PRO A 25 -0.31 -3.57 -0.39
N PRO A 26 1.00 -3.71 -0.73
CA PRO A 26 1.43 -3.92 -2.11
C PRO A 26 1.22 -5.38 -2.56
N LEU A 27 -0.03 -5.81 -2.63
CA LEU A 27 -0.44 -7.15 -3.04
C LEU A 27 -0.85 -7.17 -4.53
N HIS A 28 0.05 -6.69 -5.41
CA HIS A 28 -0.22 -6.52 -6.85
C HIS A 28 -0.54 -7.85 -7.55
N ASP A 29 -0.07 -8.99 -7.04
CA ASP A 29 -0.39 -10.32 -7.52
C ASP A 29 -1.92 -10.58 -7.57
N LEU A 30 -2.68 -9.92 -6.69
CA LEU A 30 -4.15 -10.05 -6.65
C LEU A 30 -4.85 -9.52 -7.91
N LEU A 31 -4.17 -8.71 -8.69
CA LEU A 31 -4.71 -8.16 -9.93
C LEU A 31 -4.42 -9.03 -11.15
N ASP A 32 -3.58 -10.07 -11.03
CA ASP A 32 -3.14 -10.88 -12.17
C ASP A 32 -4.28 -11.67 -12.81
N ASP A 33 -5.24 -12.13 -12.00
CA ASP A 33 -6.40 -12.91 -12.44
C ASP A 33 -7.64 -12.04 -12.73
N LEU A 34 -7.48 -10.69 -12.83
CA LEU A 34 -8.57 -9.75 -13.07
C LEU A 34 -8.43 -9.09 -14.44
N PRO A 35 -9.19 -9.54 -15.47
CA PRO A 35 -9.14 -8.94 -16.80
C PRO A 35 -9.46 -7.44 -16.80
N GLU A 36 -10.40 -7.01 -15.97
CA GLU A 36 -10.79 -5.60 -15.81
C GLU A 36 -9.69 -4.73 -15.18
N ALA A 37 -8.75 -5.32 -14.47
CA ALA A 37 -7.62 -4.61 -13.87
C ALA A 37 -6.39 -4.53 -14.78
N GLN A 38 -6.44 -5.08 -15.99
CA GLN A 38 -5.28 -5.15 -16.89
C GLN A 38 -4.66 -3.78 -17.17
N ALA A 39 -5.46 -2.80 -17.55
CA ALA A 39 -4.96 -1.46 -17.85
C ALA A 39 -4.29 -0.80 -16.63
N VAL A 40 -4.90 -0.93 -15.47
CA VAL A 40 -4.40 -0.39 -14.20
C VAL A 40 -3.10 -1.07 -13.78
N ARG A 41 -3.02 -2.39 -13.96
CA ARG A 41 -1.82 -3.19 -13.70
C ARG A 41 -0.67 -2.81 -14.64
N ASP A 42 -0.94 -2.63 -15.93
CA ASP A 42 0.07 -2.29 -16.92
C ASP A 42 0.60 -0.87 -16.69
N ASP A 43 -0.24 0.06 -16.28
CA ASP A 43 0.16 1.41 -15.89
C ASP A 43 1.09 1.41 -14.67
N TRP A 44 0.70 0.68 -13.63
CA TRP A 44 1.54 0.48 -12.45
C TRP A 44 2.90 -0.16 -12.79
N ARG A 45 2.90 -1.17 -13.66
CA ARG A 45 4.12 -1.85 -14.13
C ARG A 45 5.08 -0.88 -14.82
N ARG A 46 4.57 -0.01 -15.71
CA ARG A 46 5.38 1.03 -16.37
C ARG A 46 6.05 1.98 -15.37
N GLY A 47 5.31 2.44 -14.36
CA GLY A 47 5.85 3.27 -13.27
C GLY A 47 6.98 2.56 -12.52
N PHE A 48 6.81 1.27 -12.23
CA PHE A 48 7.83 0.47 -11.55
C PHE A 48 9.05 0.15 -12.42
N GLU A 49 8.92 0.04 -13.73
CA GLU A 49 10.06 -0.12 -14.65
C GLU A 49 10.97 1.10 -14.62
N ALA A 50 10.41 2.31 -14.71
CA ALA A 50 11.15 3.55 -14.58
C ALA A 50 11.89 3.67 -13.25
N LEU A 51 11.23 3.26 -12.17
CA LEU A 51 11.78 3.26 -10.82
C LEU A 51 12.94 2.25 -10.68
N ARG A 52 12.79 1.04 -11.23
CA ARG A 52 13.86 0.03 -11.28
C ARG A 52 15.06 0.50 -12.07
N ALA A 53 14.85 1.16 -13.20
CA ALA A 53 15.94 1.71 -14.01
C ALA A 53 16.79 2.70 -13.22
N LYS A 54 16.15 3.60 -12.45
CA LYS A 54 16.87 4.54 -11.55
C LYS A 54 17.65 3.80 -10.46
N ALA A 55 17.02 2.83 -9.79
CA ALA A 55 17.66 2.06 -8.74
C ALA A 55 18.87 1.26 -9.27
N GLN A 56 18.78 0.66 -10.45
CA GLN A 56 19.86 -0.07 -11.12
C GLN A 56 21.01 0.85 -11.56
N ALA A 57 20.71 2.09 -11.91
CA ALA A 57 21.71 3.12 -12.20
C ALA A 57 22.40 3.68 -10.94
N GLY A 58 22.06 3.20 -9.74
CA GLY A 58 22.58 3.71 -8.47
C GLY A 58 21.92 5.02 -7.98
N ASP A 59 20.93 5.53 -8.70
CA ASP A 59 20.15 6.72 -8.34
C ASP A 59 19.07 6.37 -7.30
N ALA A 60 19.49 6.05 -6.09
CA ALA A 60 18.57 5.69 -5.00
C ALA A 60 17.65 6.86 -4.60
N ILE A 61 18.16 8.09 -4.67
CA ILE A 61 17.37 9.30 -4.37
C ILE A 61 16.29 9.49 -5.43
N GLY A 62 16.63 9.45 -6.71
CA GLY A 62 15.68 9.57 -7.81
C GLY A 62 14.65 8.43 -7.82
N ALA A 63 15.07 7.20 -7.49
CA ALA A 63 14.15 6.08 -7.33
C ALA A 63 13.15 6.33 -6.17
N THR A 64 13.62 6.85 -5.04
CA THR A 64 12.76 7.15 -3.88
C THR A 64 11.77 8.28 -4.17
N ARG A 65 12.20 9.34 -4.87
CA ARG A 65 11.33 10.43 -5.32
C ARG A 65 10.22 9.92 -6.23
N LEU A 66 10.60 9.15 -7.25
CA LEU A 66 9.65 8.57 -8.20
C LEU A 66 8.69 7.59 -7.51
N PHE A 67 9.17 6.81 -6.54
CA PHE A 67 8.30 5.94 -5.74
C PHE A 67 7.28 6.75 -4.94
N TYR A 68 7.71 7.83 -4.27
CA TYR A 68 6.80 8.72 -3.53
C TYR A 68 5.70 9.28 -4.45
N GLU A 69 6.06 9.79 -5.62
CA GLU A 69 5.15 10.35 -6.61
C GLU A 69 4.16 9.31 -7.12
N LEU A 70 4.65 8.10 -7.43
CA LEU A 70 3.84 6.99 -7.93
C LEU A 70 2.78 6.56 -6.91
N VAL A 71 3.17 6.30 -5.65
CA VAL A 71 2.21 5.80 -4.64
C VAL A 71 1.23 6.86 -4.15
N ASN A 72 1.58 8.14 -4.26
CA ASN A 72 0.70 9.25 -3.92
C ASN A 72 -0.09 9.79 -5.12
N ASN A 73 0.05 9.17 -6.31
CA ASN A 73 -0.61 9.62 -7.53
C ASN A 73 -0.35 11.10 -7.83
N GLN A 74 0.89 11.52 -7.69
CA GLN A 74 1.31 12.91 -7.84
C GLN A 74 2.37 13.04 -8.96
N GLY A 75 2.47 14.24 -9.52
CA GLY A 75 3.44 14.53 -10.57
C GLY A 75 4.88 14.68 -10.05
N LEU A 76 5.82 14.78 -11.01
CA LEU A 76 7.24 14.98 -10.72
C LEU A 76 7.48 16.21 -9.84
N GLY A 77 8.36 16.09 -8.85
CA GLY A 77 8.67 17.15 -7.90
C GLY A 77 7.72 17.23 -6.71
N ALA A 78 6.72 16.35 -6.62
CA ALA A 78 5.75 16.39 -5.54
C ALA A 78 6.38 16.19 -4.15
N LEU A 79 7.44 15.40 -4.03
CA LEU A 79 8.17 15.26 -2.77
C LEU A 79 8.86 16.57 -2.37
N ASP A 80 9.42 17.31 -3.32
CA ASP A 80 10.11 18.57 -3.03
C ASP A 80 9.16 19.67 -2.55
N ALA A 81 7.90 19.58 -2.92
CA ALA A 81 6.84 20.49 -2.46
C ALA A 81 6.33 20.16 -1.05
N GLN A 82 6.75 19.03 -0.46
CA GLN A 82 6.31 18.65 0.88
C GLN A 82 7.04 19.45 1.98
N PRO A 83 6.43 19.58 3.17
CA PRO A 83 7.10 20.14 4.33
C PRO A 83 8.41 19.41 4.63
N GLU A 84 9.42 20.18 5.09
CA GLU A 84 10.78 19.67 5.36
C GLU A 84 10.81 18.38 6.19
N PRO A 85 10.04 18.25 7.30
CA PRO A 85 10.12 17.03 8.11
C PRO A 85 9.68 15.77 7.33
N LEU A 86 8.66 15.87 6.48
CA LEU A 86 8.20 14.74 5.65
C LEU A 86 9.24 14.43 4.57
N ARG A 87 9.73 15.46 3.88
CA ARG A 87 10.76 15.28 2.85
C ARG A 87 12.00 14.62 3.40
N GLN A 88 12.49 15.08 4.56
CA GLN A 88 13.65 14.52 5.23
C GLN A 88 13.40 13.05 5.64
N MET A 89 12.26 12.76 6.26
CA MET A 89 11.88 11.38 6.62
C MET A 89 11.93 10.43 5.41
N VAL A 90 11.43 10.86 4.26
CA VAL A 90 11.46 10.05 3.03
C VAL A 90 12.90 9.87 2.54
N LEU A 91 13.71 10.93 2.52
CA LEU A 91 15.09 10.90 2.03
C LEU A 91 16.04 10.14 2.96
N ASP A 92 15.82 10.15 4.26
CA ASP A 92 16.59 9.33 5.22
C ASP A 92 16.41 7.82 4.97
N ASN A 93 15.33 7.45 4.29
CA ASN A 93 14.99 6.07 3.99
C ASN A 93 15.25 5.66 2.53
N VAL A 94 16.11 6.37 1.79
CA VAL A 94 16.38 6.10 0.36
C VAL A 94 16.86 4.68 0.06
N ARG A 95 17.45 3.99 1.03
CA ARG A 95 17.91 2.61 0.86
C ARG A 95 16.77 1.59 0.82
N THR A 96 15.59 1.94 1.32
CA THR A 96 14.46 1.00 1.42
C THR A 96 13.86 0.67 0.05
N VAL A 97 13.82 1.62 -0.88
CA VAL A 97 13.22 1.41 -2.21
C VAL A 97 14.03 0.39 -3.04
N PRO A 98 15.35 0.53 -3.24
CA PRO A 98 16.13 -0.49 -3.94
C PRO A 98 16.04 -1.88 -3.30
N LEU A 99 16.06 -1.96 -1.96
CA LEU A 99 15.91 -3.23 -1.23
C LEU A 99 14.53 -3.85 -1.47
N ALA A 100 13.46 -3.05 -1.42
CA ALA A 100 12.11 -3.54 -1.70
C ALA A 100 11.95 -4.05 -3.14
N LEU A 101 12.62 -3.41 -4.11
CA LEU A 101 12.62 -3.81 -5.52
C LEU A 101 13.36 -5.13 -5.78
N SER A 102 14.35 -5.46 -4.96
CA SER A 102 15.11 -6.72 -5.04
C SER A 102 14.42 -7.89 -4.35
N ALA A 103 13.46 -7.62 -3.47
CA ALA A 103 12.73 -8.66 -2.74
C ALA A 103 11.90 -9.55 -3.68
N ARG A 104 11.77 -10.82 -3.32
CA ARG A 104 10.94 -11.81 -4.00
C ARG A 104 9.97 -12.44 -2.99
N PRO A 105 9.01 -11.66 -2.46
CA PRO A 105 8.07 -12.20 -1.49
C PRO A 105 7.14 -13.23 -2.15
N PRO A 106 6.58 -14.18 -1.39
CA PRO A 106 5.56 -15.11 -1.88
C PRO A 106 4.37 -14.36 -2.50
N ALA A 107 3.81 -14.89 -3.59
CA ALA A 107 2.63 -14.33 -4.22
C ALA A 107 1.39 -14.50 -3.34
N PHE A 108 0.47 -13.52 -3.42
CA PHE A 108 -0.85 -13.62 -2.82
C PHE A 108 -1.91 -13.94 -3.86
N SER A 109 -2.93 -14.68 -3.44
CA SER A 109 -4.14 -14.92 -4.21
C SER A 109 -5.37 -14.67 -3.33
N ARG A 110 -6.55 -14.53 -3.94
CA ARG A 110 -7.82 -14.43 -3.20
C ARG A 110 -8.03 -15.64 -2.28
N ALA A 111 -7.69 -16.84 -2.76
CA ALA A 111 -7.81 -18.07 -1.97
C ALA A 111 -6.94 -18.04 -0.71
N ILE A 112 -5.73 -17.49 -0.80
CA ILE A 112 -4.84 -17.30 0.36
C ILE A 112 -5.46 -16.30 1.34
N LEU A 113 -5.98 -15.17 0.86
CA LEU A 113 -6.59 -14.14 1.72
C LEU A 113 -7.83 -14.62 2.46
N ASN A 114 -8.59 -15.56 1.90
CA ASN A 114 -9.72 -16.21 2.60
C ASN A 114 -9.29 -16.92 3.90
N GLY A 115 -8.01 -17.22 4.05
CA GLY A 115 -7.43 -17.79 5.25
C GLY A 115 -7.28 -16.83 6.43
N VAL A 116 -7.33 -15.52 6.21
CA VAL A 116 -7.25 -14.52 7.29
C VAL A 116 -8.49 -14.60 8.18
N LYS A 117 -8.28 -14.81 9.48
CA LYS A 117 -9.35 -14.98 10.48
C LYS A 117 -9.57 -13.76 11.36
N ALA A 118 -8.53 -12.93 11.49
CA ALA A 118 -8.62 -11.72 12.30
C ALA A 118 -9.60 -10.70 11.70
N PRO A 119 -10.43 -10.04 12.52
CA PRO A 119 -11.21 -8.90 12.09
C PRO A 119 -10.31 -7.92 11.35
N THR A 120 -10.70 -7.50 10.15
CA THR A 120 -9.79 -6.76 9.27
C THR A 120 -10.38 -5.41 8.84
N LEU A 121 -9.59 -4.36 9.00
CA LEU A 121 -9.81 -3.03 8.41
C LEU A 121 -8.86 -2.82 7.24
N VAL A 122 -9.41 -2.59 6.06
CA VAL A 122 -8.69 -2.17 4.86
C VAL A 122 -8.86 -0.67 4.70
N VAL A 123 -7.77 0.08 4.59
CA VAL A 123 -7.82 1.55 4.46
C VAL A 123 -7.16 1.97 3.16
N GLY A 124 -7.85 2.79 2.40
CA GLY A 124 -7.34 3.41 1.17
C GLY A 124 -7.48 4.92 1.18
N GLY A 125 -6.71 5.59 0.35
CA GLY A 125 -6.84 7.03 0.09
C GLY A 125 -7.70 7.30 -1.15
N ALA A 126 -8.60 8.28 -1.08
CA ALA A 126 -9.47 8.65 -2.20
C ALA A 126 -8.69 9.20 -3.42
N GLN A 127 -7.45 9.62 -3.22
CA GLN A 127 -6.56 10.14 -4.26
C GLN A 127 -5.42 9.18 -4.61
N SER A 128 -5.42 7.97 -4.06
CA SER A 128 -4.42 6.94 -4.35
C SER A 128 -4.51 6.45 -5.80
N PRO A 129 -3.43 5.86 -6.34
CA PRO A 129 -3.45 5.24 -7.65
C PRO A 129 -4.58 4.21 -7.79
N PRO A 130 -5.22 4.09 -8.96
CA PRO A 130 -6.29 3.10 -9.19
C PRO A 130 -5.87 1.66 -8.88
N SER A 131 -4.59 1.31 -9.06
CA SER A 131 -4.07 -0.02 -8.73
C SER A 131 -4.18 -0.34 -7.23
N LEU A 132 -3.89 0.62 -6.35
CA LEU A 132 -4.01 0.44 -4.92
C LEU A 132 -5.48 0.37 -4.48
N ALA A 133 -6.36 1.16 -5.09
CA ALA A 133 -7.79 1.08 -4.87
C ALA A 133 -8.33 -0.31 -5.25
N SER A 134 -8.00 -0.80 -6.45
CA SER A 134 -8.40 -2.14 -6.90
C SER A 134 -7.88 -3.26 -5.99
N ILE A 135 -6.64 -3.16 -5.49
CA ILE A 135 -6.10 -4.11 -4.53
C ILE A 135 -6.92 -4.11 -3.23
N ASN A 136 -7.26 -2.93 -2.70
CA ASN A 136 -8.06 -2.81 -1.50
C ASN A 136 -9.45 -3.44 -1.66
N ASP A 137 -10.10 -3.23 -2.81
CA ASP A 137 -11.40 -3.85 -3.14
C ASP A 137 -11.29 -5.38 -3.13
N VAL A 138 -10.24 -5.93 -3.76
CA VAL A 138 -10.00 -7.38 -3.79
C VAL A 138 -9.77 -7.93 -2.37
N ILE A 139 -8.98 -7.24 -1.56
CA ILE A 139 -8.71 -7.66 -0.17
C ILE A 139 -10.02 -7.67 0.62
N ALA A 140 -10.79 -6.57 0.53
CA ALA A 140 -12.06 -6.44 1.25
C ALA A 140 -13.09 -7.49 0.82
N GLN A 141 -13.11 -7.89 -0.44
CA GLN A 141 -13.97 -8.97 -0.94
C GLN A 141 -13.49 -10.36 -0.54
N SER A 142 -12.19 -10.54 -0.31
CA SER A 142 -11.58 -11.84 -0.03
C SER A 142 -11.54 -12.20 1.44
N ILE A 143 -11.46 -11.23 2.34
CA ILE A 143 -11.41 -11.46 3.79
C ILE A 143 -12.80 -11.33 4.38
N ALA A 144 -13.34 -12.42 4.90
CA ALA A 144 -14.68 -12.45 5.47
C ALA A 144 -14.83 -11.46 6.64
N GLY A 145 -15.87 -10.63 6.61
CA GLY A 145 -16.14 -9.65 7.66
C GLY A 145 -15.21 -8.45 7.70
N SER A 146 -14.34 -8.30 6.69
CA SER A 146 -13.49 -7.10 6.58
C SER A 146 -14.31 -5.84 6.31
N ARG A 147 -13.76 -4.69 6.70
CA ARG A 147 -14.30 -3.36 6.40
C ARG A 147 -13.34 -2.59 5.54
N LEU A 148 -13.84 -1.99 4.47
CA LEU A 148 -13.07 -1.04 3.64
C LEU A 148 -13.49 0.38 3.99
N VAL A 149 -12.51 1.23 4.28
CA VAL A 149 -12.70 2.67 4.50
C VAL A 149 -11.78 3.44 3.56
N VAL A 150 -12.34 4.42 2.85
CA VAL A 150 -11.59 5.30 1.96
C VAL A 150 -11.47 6.68 2.60
N ILE A 151 -10.24 7.12 2.86
CA ILE A 151 -9.96 8.40 3.53
C ILE A 151 -10.04 9.54 2.49
N PRO A 152 -10.94 10.51 2.69
CA PRO A 152 -11.11 11.61 1.74
C PRO A 152 -9.88 12.53 1.74
N LYS A 153 -9.60 13.15 0.59
CA LYS A 153 -8.49 14.12 0.40
C LYS A 153 -7.12 13.56 0.79
N ALA A 154 -6.91 12.27 0.65
CA ALA A 154 -5.65 11.61 0.96
C ALA A 154 -5.31 10.57 -0.10
N ALA A 155 -4.02 10.32 -0.31
CA ALA A 155 -3.44 9.24 -1.07
C ALA A 155 -2.76 8.24 -0.13
N HIS A 156 -1.67 7.59 -0.56
CA HIS A 156 -0.99 6.52 0.21
C HIS A 156 -0.55 6.92 1.63
N LEU A 157 -0.19 8.19 1.84
CA LEU A 157 0.18 8.71 3.16
C LEU A 157 -1.03 9.24 3.95
N MET A 158 -2.14 8.55 3.90
CA MET A 158 -3.43 8.98 4.46
C MET A 158 -3.38 9.32 5.95
N SER A 159 -2.57 8.64 6.73
CA SER A 159 -2.38 8.93 8.16
C SER A 159 -1.69 10.28 8.41
N TYR A 160 -0.95 10.78 7.43
CA TYR A 160 -0.29 12.08 7.45
C TYR A 160 -1.15 13.17 6.77
N GLN A 161 -1.77 12.82 5.63
CA GLN A 161 -2.51 13.76 4.79
C GLN A 161 -3.89 14.13 5.36
N ASN A 162 -4.56 13.18 6.03
CA ASN A 162 -5.82 13.41 6.73
C ASN A 162 -5.89 12.61 8.03
N PRO A 163 -5.10 12.99 9.06
CA PRO A 163 -5.01 12.26 10.31
C PRO A 163 -6.34 12.18 11.07
N SER A 164 -7.20 13.18 10.96
CA SER A 164 -8.50 13.19 11.64
C SER A 164 -9.40 12.05 11.13
N ALA A 165 -9.64 11.99 9.82
CA ALA A 165 -10.46 10.94 9.23
C ALA A 165 -9.84 9.55 9.38
N PHE A 166 -8.51 9.45 9.27
CA PHE A 166 -7.80 8.19 9.47
C PHE A 166 -7.95 7.69 10.91
N ASN A 167 -7.72 8.54 11.91
CA ASN A 167 -7.84 8.17 13.31
C ASN A 167 -9.29 7.82 13.70
N GLU A 168 -10.29 8.53 13.17
CA GLU A 168 -11.69 8.21 13.38
C GLU A 168 -12.02 6.80 12.86
N ALA A 169 -11.61 6.48 11.64
CA ALA A 169 -11.82 5.16 11.04
C ALA A 169 -11.14 4.04 11.85
N LEU A 170 -9.88 4.24 12.24
CA LEU A 170 -9.09 3.27 12.98
C LEU A 170 -9.66 3.06 14.39
N LEU A 171 -9.92 4.12 15.15
CA LEU A 171 -10.42 4.03 16.52
C LEU A 171 -11.84 3.44 16.57
N SER A 172 -12.70 3.82 15.61
CA SER A 172 -14.02 3.22 15.47
C SER A 172 -13.98 1.71 15.18
N PHE A 173 -12.99 1.27 14.42
CA PHE A 173 -12.79 -0.16 14.17
C PHE A 173 -12.28 -0.87 15.43
N LEU A 174 -11.24 -0.33 16.08
CA LEU A 174 -10.63 -0.93 17.26
C LEU A 174 -11.58 -1.02 18.46
N ALA A 175 -12.51 -0.08 18.59
CA ALA A 175 -13.55 -0.10 19.65
C ALA A 175 -14.53 -1.28 19.54
N LEU A 176 -14.56 -1.97 18.41
CA LEU A 176 -15.41 -3.13 18.16
C LEU A 176 -14.69 -4.48 18.38
N GLN A 177 -13.39 -4.47 18.70
CA GLN A 177 -12.56 -5.66 18.89
C GLN A 177 -12.32 -5.92 20.37
#